data_55cbd3738b0557abd286b97afc1efb54
#
_entry.id   55cbd3738b0557abd286b97afc1efb54
#
_cell.length_a   1.000
_cell.length_b   1.000
_cell.length_c   1.000
_cell.angle_alpha   90.00
_cell.angle_beta   90.00
_cell.angle_gamma   90.00
#
_symmetry.space_group_name_H-M   'P 1'
#
loop_
_entity.id
_entity.type
_entity.pdbx_description
1 polymer ?
#
loop_
_entity_poly.entity_id
_entity_poly.type
_entity_poly.pdbx_seq_one_letter_code
_entity_poly.pdbx_strand_id
1 'polypeptide(L)'
;MQKVIFRKIGVKSYKPGRSVLLNKKKVIKLSANESALGFSPRVKKKLSKINFLSKYPDSKSTSLRKEISKKFRCNFDQIICGSGSDEIIQMICQLFLTKSDEVIVPKYSFLMYR
;
A
#
# COMPACT_ATOMS: atom_id res chain seq x y z
N MET A 1 37.77 13.69 -3.70
CA MET A 1 36.48 12.98 -3.64
C MET A 1 35.70 13.50 -2.45
N GLN A 2 34.56 14.13 -2.67
CA GLN A 2 33.66 14.57 -1.60
C GLN A 2 33.03 13.34 -0.93
N LYS A 3 33.21 13.19 0.37
CA LYS A 3 32.64 12.10 1.16
C LYS A 3 31.14 12.32 1.27
N VAL A 4 30.33 11.44 0.67
CA VAL A 4 28.87 11.50 0.82
C VAL A 4 28.51 11.17 2.25
N ILE A 5 27.97 12.13 2.98
CA ILE A 5 27.52 11.94 4.37
C ILE A 5 26.05 11.58 4.35
N PHE A 6 25.72 10.32 4.62
CA PHE A 6 24.34 9.89 4.82
C PHE A 6 23.82 10.35 6.18
N ARG A 7 22.70 11.07 6.20
CA ARG A 7 22.02 11.45 7.43
C ARG A 7 21.44 10.20 8.08
N LYS A 8 21.88 9.90 9.30
CA LYS A 8 21.34 8.77 10.06
C LYS A 8 19.90 9.10 10.48
N ILE A 9 18.91 8.46 9.88
CA ILE A 9 17.50 8.63 10.22
C ILE A 9 17.19 7.70 11.39
N GLY A 10 16.78 8.25 12.54
CA GLY A 10 16.48 7.50 13.76
C GLY A 10 15.13 6.72 13.73
N VAL A 11 14.69 6.27 12.57
CA VAL A 11 13.44 5.52 12.42
C VAL A 11 13.66 4.06 12.75
N LYS A 12 12.85 3.51 13.67
CA LYS A 12 12.87 2.09 13.98
C LYS A 12 12.30 1.29 12.83
N SER A 13 13.00 0.24 12.44
CA SER A 13 12.54 -0.70 11.41
C SER A 13 11.19 -1.33 11.80
N TYR A 14 10.27 -1.41 10.85
CA TYR A 14 9.01 -2.14 11.00
C TYR A 14 9.27 -3.63 11.24
N LYS A 15 8.69 -4.19 12.28
CA LYS A 15 8.71 -5.64 12.56
C LYS A 15 7.34 -6.22 12.24
N PRO A 16 7.16 -6.93 11.11
CA PRO A 16 5.88 -7.56 10.79
C PRO A 16 5.56 -8.65 11.82
N GLY A 17 4.25 -8.91 12.02
CA GLY A 17 3.80 -10.01 12.86
C GLY A 17 4.32 -11.36 12.36
N ARG A 18 4.66 -12.26 13.28
CA ARG A 18 5.21 -13.57 12.94
C ARG A 18 4.15 -14.43 12.23
N SER A 19 4.51 -14.96 11.08
CA SER A 19 3.68 -15.88 10.29
C SER A 19 4.01 -17.35 10.57
N VAL A 20 5.18 -17.62 11.14
CA VAL A 20 5.67 -18.97 11.46
C VAL A 20 6.16 -18.98 12.90
N LEU A 21 5.72 -19.97 13.67
CA LEU A 21 6.26 -20.27 14.99
C LEU A 21 7.06 -21.56 14.88
N LEU A 22 8.26 -21.56 15.45
CA LEU A 22 9.11 -22.76 15.57
C LEU A 22 8.27 -23.88 16.19
N ASN A 23 8.25 -25.05 15.55
CA ASN A 23 7.54 -26.26 15.98
C ASN A 23 6.01 -26.29 15.82
N LYS A 24 5.36 -25.36 15.11
CA LYS A 24 3.94 -25.48 14.78
C LYS A 24 3.68 -25.54 13.29
N LYS A 25 3.00 -26.60 12.83
CA LYS A 25 2.69 -26.83 11.40
C LYS A 25 1.62 -25.88 10.84
N LYS A 26 0.76 -25.30 11.69
CA LYS A 26 -0.31 -24.40 11.26
C LYS A 26 -0.48 -23.27 12.27
N VAL A 27 -0.35 -22.03 11.82
CA VAL A 27 -0.51 -20.84 12.62
C VAL A 27 -1.60 -19.95 12.01
N ILE A 28 -2.55 -19.52 12.84
CA ILE A 28 -3.54 -18.52 12.45
C ILE A 28 -2.93 -17.15 12.75
N LYS A 29 -2.64 -16.39 11.71
CA LYS A 29 -2.07 -15.04 11.81
C LYS A 29 -3.18 -14.01 11.95
N LEU A 30 -3.23 -13.33 13.09
CA LEU A 30 -4.19 -12.25 13.39
C LEU A 30 -3.52 -10.89 13.54
N SER A 31 -2.23 -10.78 13.19
CA SER A 31 -1.41 -9.58 13.38
C SER A 31 -1.39 -8.63 12.18
N ALA A 32 -2.16 -8.91 11.14
CA ALA A 32 -2.28 -8.07 9.96
C ALA A 32 -3.72 -8.13 9.41
N ASN A 33 -4.13 -7.09 8.69
CA ASN A 33 -5.45 -7.00 8.06
C ASN A 33 -5.49 -7.81 6.75
N GLU A 34 -5.14 -9.10 6.84
CA GLU A 34 -5.19 -10.03 5.71
C GLU A 34 -6.56 -10.70 5.64
N SER A 35 -7.08 -10.93 4.44
CA SER A 35 -8.34 -11.65 4.27
C SER A 35 -8.15 -13.13 4.59
N ALA A 36 -8.82 -13.63 5.63
CA ALA A 36 -8.82 -15.06 5.99
C ALA A 36 -9.45 -15.94 4.91
N LEU A 37 -10.34 -15.39 4.07
CA LEU A 37 -11.01 -16.07 2.97
C LEU A 37 -10.20 -16.04 1.66
N GLY A 38 -9.08 -15.30 1.65
CA GLY A 38 -8.30 -15.07 0.44
C GLY A 38 -9.02 -14.16 -0.57
N PHE A 39 -8.79 -14.38 -1.84
CA PHE A 39 -9.39 -13.59 -2.91
C PHE A 39 -10.47 -14.37 -3.68
N SER A 40 -11.38 -13.66 -4.35
CA SER A 40 -12.53 -14.30 -4.98
C SER A 40 -12.14 -15.24 -6.13
N PRO A 41 -12.88 -16.33 -6.38
CA PRO A 41 -12.64 -17.22 -7.53
C PRO A 41 -12.66 -16.51 -8.87
N ARG A 42 -13.43 -15.43 -9.01
CA ARG A 42 -13.46 -14.59 -10.22
C ARG A 42 -12.11 -13.91 -10.46
N VAL A 43 -11.46 -13.41 -9.41
CA VAL A 43 -10.10 -12.83 -9.48
C VAL A 43 -9.11 -13.90 -9.92
N LYS A 44 -9.14 -15.10 -9.30
CA LYS A 44 -8.28 -16.22 -9.68
C LYS A 44 -8.40 -16.55 -11.16
N LYS A 45 -9.63 -16.66 -11.68
CA LYS A 45 -9.90 -16.90 -13.11
C LYS A 45 -9.39 -15.79 -14.02
N LYS A 46 -9.41 -14.54 -13.58
CA LYS A 46 -8.85 -13.41 -14.36
C LYS A 46 -7.34 -13.41 -14.36
N LEU A 47 -6.72 -13.65 -13.21
CA LEU A 47 -5.25 -13.70 -13.08
C LEU A 47 -4.63 -14.80 -13.96
N SER A 48 -5.26 -15.98 -14.07
CA SER A 48 -4.76 -17.07 -14.93
C SER A 48 -4.80 -16.76 -16.43
N LYS A 49 -5.46 -15.69 -16.84
CA LYS A 49 -5.55 -15.25 -18.24
C LYS A 49 -4.60 -14.09 -18.56
N ILE A 50 -3.80 -13.64 -17.61
CA ILE A 50 -2.84 -12.58 -17.83
C ILE A 50 -1.65 -13.14 -18.61
N ASN A 51 -1.41 -12.62 -19.82
CA ASN A 51 -0.32 -13.03 -20.71
C ASN A 51 0.53 -11.85 -21.22
N PHE A 52 0.38 -10.68 -20.62
CA PHE A 52 1.04 -9.43 -21.07
C PHE A 52 1.92 -8.79 -20.00
N LEU A 53 2.48 -9.60 -19.08
CA LEU A 53 3.35 -9.10 -17.99
C LEU A 53 4.67 -8.48 -18.49
N SER A 54 5.02 -8.72 -19.75
CA SER A 54 6.20 -8.11 -20.40
C SER A 54 5.97 -6.66 -20.86
N LYS A 55 4.76 -6.14 -20.78
CA LYS A 55 4.42 -4.78 -21.22
C LYS A 55 4.32 -3.85 -20.01
N TYR A 56 4.76 -2.62 -20.19
CA TYR A 56 4.49 -1.58 -19.19
C TYR A 56 2.99 -1.35 -19.03
N PRO A 57 2.52 -1.18 -17.79
CA PRO A 57 1.13 -0.82 -17.54
C PRO A 57 0.84 0.62 -17.97
N ASP A 58 -0.44 0.95 -18.12
CA ASP A 58 -0.89 2.32 -18.28
C ASP A 58 -0.58 3.13 -17.02
N SER A 59 0.31 4.12 -17.13
CA SER A 59 0.77 4.96 -16.03
C SER A 59 -0.36 5.75 -15.34
N LYS A 60 -1.47 5.99 -16.03
CA LYS A 60 -2.65 6.66 -15.50
C LYS A 60 -3.68 5.72 -14.89
N SER A 61 -3.45 4.41 -14.92
CA SER A 61 -4.40 3.39 -14.43
C SER A 61 -5.83 3.60 -14.93
N THR A 62 -5.99 4.00 -16.18
CA THR A 62 -7.24 4.50 -16.75
C THR A 62 -8.40 3.49 -16.59
N SER A 63 -8.16 2.22 -16.90
CA SER A 63 -9.18 1.17 -16.78
C SER A 63 -9.64 0.98 -15.33
N LEU A 64 -8.71 0.94 -14.39
CA LEU A 64 -9.00 0.80 -12.96
C LEU A 64 -9.78 2.00 -12.44
N ARG A 65 -9.34 3.22 -12.74
CA ARG A 65 -10.01 4.45 -12.35
C ARG A 65 -11.44 4.54 -12.88
N LYS A 66 -11.69 4.12 -14.13
CA LYS A 66 -13.03 4.05 -14.71
C LYS A 66 -13.95 3.10 -13.93
N GLU A 67 -13.47 1.92 -13.56
CA GLU A 67 -14.27 0.96 -12.81
C GLU A 67 -14.53 1.43 -11.36
N ILE A 68 -13.55 2.07 -10.72
CA ILE A 68 -13.72 2.70 -9.40
C ILE A 68 -14.76 3.82 -9.48
N SER A 69 -14.64 4.72 -10.45
CA SER A 69 -15.58 5.82 -10.68
C SER A 69 -17.02 5.32 -10.81
N LYS A 70 -17.27 4.29 -11.61
CA LYS A 70 -18.59 3.66 -11.74
C LYS A 70 -19.07 3.06 -10.42
N LYS A 71 -18.21 2.30 -9.75
CA LYS A 71 -18.59 1.58 -8.52
C LYS A 71 -18.93 2.53 -7.37
N PHE A 72 -18.16 3.59 -7.21
CA PHE A 72 -18.30 4.52 -6.09
C PHE A 72 -19.05 5.82 -6.46
N ARG A 73 -19.50 5.95 -7.71
CA ARG A 73 -20.24 7.12 -8.22
C ARG A 73 -19.50 8.43 -7.96
N CYS A 74 -18.17 8.45 -8.13
CA CYS A 74 -17.33 9.63 -8.02
C CYS A 74 -16.74 10.00 -9.38
N ASN A 75 -16.24 11.23 -9.51
CA ASN A 75 -15.63 11.67 -10.75
C ASN A 75 -14.31 10.92 -10.99
N PHE A 76 -14.06 10.55 -12.23
CA PHE A 76 -12.81 9.91 -12.66
C PHE A 76 -11.55 10.69 -12.25
N ASP A 77 -11.61 12.03 -12.33
CA ASP A 77 -10.49 12.91 -11.99
C ASP A 77 -10.25 13.07 -10.47
N GLN A 78 -11.15 12.55 -9.65
CA GLN A 78 -11.00 12.51 -8.19
C GLN A 78 -10.29 11.23 -7.70
N ILE A 79 -9.85 10.38 -8.62
CA ILE A 79 -9.26 9.08 -8.28
C ILE A 79 -7.78 9.09 -8.61
N ILE A 80 -6.95 8.75 -7.64
CA ILE A 80 -5.53 8.44 -7.80
C ILE A 80 -5.29 6.98 -7.43
N CYS A 81 -4.39 6.33 -8.16
CA CYS A 81 -3.96 4.96 -7.87
C CYS A 81 -2.48 4.95 -7.50
N GLY A 82 -2.12 4.11 -6.56
CA GLY A 82 -0.74 3.91 -6.11
C GLY A 82 -0.48 2.46 -5.72
N SER A 83 0.75 2.15 -5.38
CA SER A 83 1.22 0.82 -4.96
C SER A 83 0.86 0.54 -3.49
N GLY A 84 -0.41 0.70 -3.16
CA GLY A 84 -0.94 0.54 -1.81
C GLY A 84 -1.08 1.87 -1.07
N SER A 85 -1.61 1.78 0.17
CA SER A 85 -1.87 2.95 1.03
C SER A 85 -0.62 3.71 1.41
N ASP A 86 0.52 3.04 1.53
CA ASP A 86 1.78 3.65 1.95
C ASP A 86 2.26 4.70 0.95
N GLU A 87 2.22 4.39 -0.34
CA GLU A 87 2.55 5.35 -1.39
C GLU A 87 1.56 6.52 -1.42
N ILE A 88 0.28 6.26 -1.26
CA ILE A 88 -0.74 7.32 -1.22
C ILE A 88 -0.54 8.25 -0.02
N ILE A 89 -0.25 7.71 1.17
CA ILE A 89 0.06 8.50 2.36
C ILE A 89 1.30 9.36 2.11
N GLN A 90 2.35 8.79 1.53
CA GLN A 90 3.56 9.52 1.21
C GLN A 90 3.31 10.65 0.21
N MET A 91 2.53 10.40 -0.85
CA MET A 91 2.14 11.45 -1.81
C MET A 91 1.37 12.58 -1.13
N ILE A 92 0.42 12.27 -0.25
CA ILE A 92 -0.34 13.28 0.51
C ILE A 92 0.63 14.12 1.36
N CYS A 93 1.51 13.47 2.11
CA CYS A 93 2.49 14.18 2.94
C CYS A 93 3.39 15.10 2.10
N GLN A 94 3.88 14.63 0.96
CA GLN A 94 4.75 15.42 0.10
C GLN A 94 4.05 16.60 -0.58
N LEU A 95 2.78 16.47 -0.90
CA LEU A 95 2.01 17.49 -1.61
C LEU A 95 1.43 18.58 -0.69
N PHE A 96 1.04 18.20 0.52
CA PHE A 96 0.24 19.06 1.38
C PHE A 96 0.93 19.48 2.69
N LEU A 97 2.05 18.83 3.07
CA LEU A 97 2.70 19.11 4.35
C LEU A 97 4.06 19.82 4.17
N THR A 98 4.26 20.83 4.98
CA THR A 98 5.52 21.54 5.14
C THR A 98 6.10 21.28 6.55
N LYS A 99 7.28 21.85 6.84
CA LYS A 99 7.90 21.70 8.19
C LYS A 99 7.12 22.37 9.31
N SER A 100 6.23 23.31 8.98
CA SER A 100 5.39 24.05 9.92
C SER A 100 4.03 23.43 10.17
N ASP A 101 3.65 22.39 9.41
CA ASP A 101 2.35 21.76 9.52
C ASP A 101 2.34 20.66 10.58
N GLU A 102 1.21 20.50 11.24
CA GLU A 102 0.95 19.46 12.21
C GLU A 102 -0.09 18.49 11.68
N VAL A 103 0.11 17.20 11.98
CA VAL A 103 -0.80 16.12 11.57
C VAL A 103 -1.31 15.38 12.80
N ILE A 104 -2.62 15.29 12.93
CA ILE A 104 -3.26 14.52 14.01
C ILE A 104 -3.37 13.06 13.57
N VAL A 105 -2.75 12.17 14.33
CA VAL A 105 -2.80 10.72 14.08
C VAL A 105 -3.26 9.97 15.34
N PRO A 106 -4.01 8.87 15.21
CA PRO A 106 -4.38 8.04 16.36
C PRO A 106 -3.14 7.45 17.03
N LYS A 107 -3.13 7.39 18.35
CA LYS A 107 -2.00 6.84 19.14
C LYS A 107 -1.72 5.38 18.79
N TYR A 108 -2.76 4.59 18.60
CA TYR A 108 -2.70 3.17 18.21
C TYR A 108 -3.20 3.03 16.78
N SER A 109 -2.32 3.21 15.82
CA SER A 109 -2.66 3.17 14.42
C SER A 109 -1.52 2.63 13.56
N PHE A 110 -1.68 2.69 12.26
CA PHE A 110 -0.72 2.21 11.29
C PHE A 110 0.62 2.96 11.40
N LEU A 111 1.73 2.21 11.37
CA LEU A 111 3.07 2.75 11.59
C LEU A 111 3.47 3.84 10.59
N MET A 112 2.94 3.79 9.37
CA MET A 112 3.26 4.75 8.30
C MET A 112 2.78 6.18 8.56
N TYR A 113 2.00 6.40 9.62
CA TYR A 113 1.60 7.76 10.04
C TYR A 113 2.62 8.46 10.95
N ARG A 114 3.79 7.81 11.24
CA ARG A 114 4.79 8.34 12.20
C ARG A 114 6.14 8.59 11.58
#